data_97ba8596729860f0714213850bfcaa26
#
_entry.id   97ba8596729860f0714213850bfcaa26
#
_cell.length_a   1.000
_cell.length_b   1.000
_cell.length_c   1.000
_cell.angle_alpha   90.00
_cell.angle_beta   90.00
_cell.angle_gamma   90.00
#
_symmetry.space_group_name_H-M   'P 1'
#
loop_
_entity.id
_entity.type
_entity.pdbx_description
1 polymer ?
#
loop_
_entity_poly.entity_id
_entity_poly.type
_entity_poly.pdbx_seq_one_letter_code
_entity_poly.pdbx_strand_id
1 'polypeptide(L)'
;KDKITKKSLTKNITYTTTKYVKGKYRKAKFSTKSLGTYRIKYTVKSSLGVKTTKTMVVRVVDTLAPVITAKNRTVKVNTANAVTGVTAKMRSGANRTSAMTVKIKAPGASAYTTYTYAKAKAYKFSKPGQYAVQYSVKNTNKPYRAATKKITITVTGNVNAQINTSAETVKVPAASTDQAVIDA
;
A
#
# COMPACT_ATOMS: atom_id res chain seq x y z
N LYS A 1 36.76 -13.83 30.53
CA LYS A 1 38.00 -14.31 31.15
C LYS A 1 37.66 -15.33 32.22
N ASP A 2 38.50 -16.33 32.40
CA ASP A 2 38.48 -17.24 33.53
C ASP A 2 38.82 -16.47 34.82
N LYS A 3 38.05 -16.66 35.88
CA LYS A 3 38.25 -15.91 37.14
C LYS A 3 39.55 -16.28 37.85
N ILE A 4 40.01 -17.52 37.71
CA ILE A 4 41.19 -18.07 38.38
C ILE A 4 42.45 -17.81 37.55
N THR A 5 42.47 -18.29 36.31
CA THR A 5 43.66 -18.21 35.45
C THR A 5 43.82 -16.88 34.74
N LYS A 6 42.78 -15.98 34.79
CA LYS A 6 42.71 -14.69 34.08
C LYS A 6 42.83 -14.82 32.54
N LYS A 7 42.90 -16.04 31.99
CA LYS A 7 42.99 -16.30 30.55
C LYS A 7 41.66 -15.96 29.81
N SER A 8 41.76 -15.52 28.58
CA SER A 8 40.60 -15.30 27.73
C SER A 8 39.98 -16.64 27.31
N LEU A 9 38.67 -16.79 27.52
CA LEU A 9 37.90 -17.96 27.12
C LEU A 9 37.10 -17.72 25.84
N THR A 10 37.33 -16.63 25.15
CA THR A 10 36.52 -16.24 23.95
C THR A 10 36.53 -17.33 22.87
N LYS A 11 37.65 -17.97 22.64
CA LYS A 11 37.78 -19.08 21.67
C LYS A 11 37.04 -20.36 22.08
N ASN A 12 36.70 -20.51 23.35
CA ASN A 12 36.02 -21.67 23.92
C ASN A 12 34.51 -21.48 24.06
N ILE A 13 33.99 -20.36 23.56
CA ILE A 13 32.54 -20.09 23.56
C ILE A 13 31.88 -20.92 22.46
N THR A 14 30.97 -21.78 22.86
CA THR A 14 30.04 -22.45 21.96
C THR A 14 28.68 -21.78 21.99
N TYR A 15 27.87 -21.91 20.91
CA TYR A 15 26.54 -21.38 20.94
C TYR A 15 25.54 -22.32 20.26
N THR A 16 24.28 -22.24 20.70
CA THR A 16 23.15 -22.89 20.08
C THR A 16 22.10 -21.83 19.73
N THR A 17 21.45 -22.01 18.60
CA THR A 17 20.43 -21.06 18.14
C THR A 17 19.10 -21.76 18.01
N THR A 18 18.06 -21.09 18.51
CA THR A 18 16.66 -21.51 18.32
C THR A 18 15.86 -20.35 17.76
N LYS A 19 14.83 -20.65 16.97
CA LYS A 19 13.88 -19.70 16.41
C LYS A 19 12.49 -19.94 16.99
N TYR A 20 11.76 -18.87 17.29
CA TYR A 20 10.37 -18.95 17.74
C TYR A 20 9.45 -19.26 16.57
N VAL A 21 8.75 -20.40 16.62
CA VAL A 21 7.83 -20.89 15.57
C VAL A 21 6.63 -21.50 16.23
N LYS A 22 5.42 -21.00 15.91
CA LYS A 22 4.13 -21.53 16.39
C LYS A 22 4.12 -21.76 17.92
N GLY A 23 4.44 -20.73 18.70
CA GLY A 23 4.38 -20.79 20.17
C GLY A 23 5.60 -21.42 20.86
N LYS A 24 6.54 -22.01 20.15
CA LYS A 24 7.70 -22.73 20.73
C LYS A 24 9.01 -22.33 20.07
N TYR A 25 10.12 -22.42 20.84
CA TYR A 25 11.48 -22.28 20.32
C TYR A 25 11.96 -23.61 19.75
N ARG A 26 12.28 -23.65 18.46
CA ARG A 26 12.81 -24.84 17.75
C ARG A 26 14.23 -24.58 17.28
N LYS A 27 15.08 -25.64 17.26
CA LYS A 27 16.45 -25.55 16.75
C LYS A 27 16.45 -24.99 15.32
N ALA A 28 17.27 -23.97 15.08
CA ALA A 28 17.38 -23.33 13.78
C ALA A 28 18.74 -22.63 13.65
N LYS A 29 19.28 -22.57 12.45
CA LYS A 29 20.45 -21.74 12.14
C LYS A 29 20.03 -20.26 12.12
N PHE A 30 20.80 -19.38 12.75
CA PHE A 30 20.58 -17.95 12.68
C PHE A 30 20.79 -17.45 11.25
N SER A 31 19.87 -16.64 10.76
CA SER A 31 19.97 -16.00 9.44
C SER A 31 19.23 -14.66 9.44
N THR A 32 19.89 -13.63 8.96
CA THR A 32 19.29 -12.30 8.73
C THR A 32 18.31 -12.29 7.56
N LYS A 33 18.33 -13.32 6.70
CA LYS A 33 17.38 -13.49 5.60
C LYS A 33 16.04 -14.10 6.06
N SER A 34 15.98 -14.66 7.26
CA SER A 34 14.79 -15.33 7.79
C SER A 34 14.22 -14.53 8.96
N LEU A 35 13.09 -13.86 8.72
CA LEU A 35 12.44 -13.01 9.73
C LEU A 35 11.97 -13.82 10.93
N GLY A 36 12.00 -13.22 12.12
CA GLY A 36 11.49 -13.81 13.34
C GLY A 36 12.36 -13.53 14.56
N THR A 37 11.98 -14.16 15.68
CA THR A 37 12.69 -14.02 16.95
C THR A 37 13.58 -15.25 17.20
N TYR A 38 14.85 -14.99 17.43
CA TYR A 38 15.86 -16.00 17.72
C TYR A 38 16.32 -15.88 19.17
N ARG A 39 16.62 -17.01 19.78
CA ARG A 39 17.42 -17.10 21.02
C ARG A 39 18.76 -17.72 20.69
N ILE A 40 19.84 -17.04 21.05
CA ILE A 40 21.22 -17.52 20.93
C ILE A 40 21.72 -17.76 22.32
N LYS A 41 21.93 -19.03 22.70
CA LYS A 41 22.46 -19.44 24.00
C LYS A 41 23.97 -19.69 23.86
N TYR A 42 24.75 -18.84 24.46
CA TYR A 42 26.20 -18.97 24.55
C TYR A 42 26.56 -19.82 25.77
N THR A 43 27.55 -20.67 25.63
CA THR A 43 28.06 -21.54 26.70
C THR A 43 29.58 -21.51 26.67
N VAL A 44 30.17 -21.38 27.86
CA VAL A 44 31.61 -21.47 28.05
C VAL A 44 31.88 -22.32 29.30
N LYS A 45 32.98 -23.08 29.29
CA LYS A 45 33.49 -23.78 30.46
C LYS A 45 34.74 -23.10 30.95
N SER A 46 34.89 -22.99 32.28
CA SER A 46 36.11 -22.57 32.93
C SER A 46 37.18 -23.66 32.84
N SER A 47 38.40 -23.36 33.27
CA SER A 47 39.49 -24.34 33.44
C SER A 47 39.14 -25.49 34.41
N LEU A 48 38.25 -25.24 35.38
CA LEU A 48 37.72 -26.23 36.32
C LEU A 48 36.46 -26.95 35.83
N GLY A 49 36.08 -26.81 34.53
CA GLY A 49 34.93 -27.47 33.96
C GLY A 49 33.58 -26.82 34.28
N VAL A 50 33.53 -25.76 35.08
CA VAL A 50 32.29 -25.06 35.46
C VAL A 50 31.69 -24.38 34.25
N LYS A 51 30.41 -24.67 33.97
CA LYS A 51 29.66 -24.17 32.81
C LYS A 51 28.97 -22.84 33.14
N THR A 52 29.18 -21.84 32.32
CA THR A 52 28.45 -20.58 32.38
C THR A 52 27.68 -20.39 31.06
N THR A 53 26.41 -19.96 31.14
CA THR A 53 25.58 -19.71 29.98
C THR A 53 24.99 -18.32 30.01
N LYS A 54 24.84 -17.71 28.82
CA LYS A 54 24.09 -16.46 28.62
C LYS A 54 23.23 -16.58 27.35
N THR A 55 22.00 -16.10 27.45
CA THR A 55 21.05 -16.10 26.31
C THR A 55 20.85 -14.68 25.82
N MET A 56 20.93 -14.52 24.50
CA MET A 56 20.60 -13.27 23.80
C MET A 56 19.37 -13.51 22.92
N VAL A 57 18.45 -12.55 22.90
CA VAL A 57 17.29 -12.53 21.99
C VAL A 57 17.58 -11.58 20.85
N VAL A 58 17.46 -12.08 19.61
CA VAL A 58 17.64 -11.31 18.38
C VAL A 58 16.35 -11.34 17.58
N ARG A 59 15.83 -10.17 17.20
CA ARG A 59 14.66 -10.05 16.31
C ARG A 59 15.13 -9.62 14.92
N VAL A 60 14.89 -10.49 13.94
CA VAL A 60 15.09 -10.17 12.52
C VAL A 60 13.79 -9.66 11.97
N VAL A 61 13.75 -8.40 11.55
CA VAL A 61 12.54 -7.70 11.09
C VAL A 61 12.71 -7.15 9.69
N ASP A 62 11.60 -7.03 8.96
CA ASP A 62 11.58 -6.39 7.65
C ASP A 62 11.50 -4.86 7.82
N THR A 63 12.56 -4.15 7.42
CA THR A 63 12.66 -2.69 7.51
C THR A 63 12.51 -2.00 6.16
N LEU A 64 12.27 -2.74 5.07
CA LEU A 64 12.08 -2.17 3.75
C LEU A 64 10.69 -1.53 3.61
N ALA A 65 10.56 -0.59 2.69
CA ALA A 65 9.26 -0.05 2.31
C ALA A 65 8.41 -1.16 1.65
N PRO A 66 7.08 -1.17 1.88
CA PRO A 66 6.19 -2.08 1.17
C PRO A 66 6.22 -1.82 -0.35
N VAL A 67 5.85 -2.81 -1.15
CA VAL A 67 5.66 -2.67 -2.59
C VAL A 67 4.17 -2.47 -2.86
N ILE A 68 3.82 -1.37 -3.54
CA ILE A 68 2.45 -1.08 -3.98
C ILE A 68 2.33 -1.40 -5.46
N THR A 69 1.41 -2.29 -5.81
CA THR A 69 1.04 -2.60 -7.20
C THR A 69 -0.32 -1.98 -7.50
N ALA A 70 -0.35 -1.05 -8.46
CA ALA A 70 -1.56 -0.38 -8.93
C ALA A 70 -1.35 0.05 -10.40
N LYS A 71 -2.44 0.07 -11.18
CA LYS A 71 -2.45 0.46 -12.61
C LYS A 71 -3.47 1.56 -12.83
N ASN A 72 -3.23 2.40 -13.85
CA ASN A 72 -4.25 3.31 -14.38
C ASN A 72 -5.47 2.51 -14.84
N ARG A 73 -6.64 3.14 -14.80
CA ARG A 73 -7.89 2.50 -15.23
C ARG A 73 -8.90 3.52 -15.74
N THR A 74 -9.80 3.04 -16.55
CA THR A 74 -10.98 3.78 -17.00
C THR A 74 -12.23 3.16 -16.38
N VAL A 75 -13.14 3.98 -15.87
CA VAL A 75 -14.40 3.57 -15.25
C VAL A 75 -15.52 4.51 -15.70
N LYS A 76 -16.76 4.08 -15.62
CA LYS A 76 -17.93 4.96 -15.82
C LYS A 76 -18.20 5.80 -14.57
N VAL A 77 -18.93 6.91 -14.72
CA VAL A 77 -19.40 7.71 -13.56
C VAL A 77 -20.11 6.80 -12.55
N ASN A 78 -19.94 7.09 -11.28
CA ASN A 78 -20.53 6.37 -10.14
C ASN A 78 -20.16 4.88 -10.05
N THR A 79 -19.11 4.43 -10.76
CA THR A 79 -18.61 3.06 -10.58
C THR A 79 -18.17 2.85 -9.13
N ALA A 80 -18.78 1.87 -8.47
CA ALA A 80 -18.43 1.50 -7.11
C ALA A 80 -17.02 0.89 -7.05
N ASN A 81 -16.33 1.09 -5.91
CA ASN A 81 -15.02 0.50 -5.64
C ASN A 81 -13.93 0.80 -6.69
N ALA A 82 -14.02 1.93 -7.41
CA ALA A 82 -13.09 2.27 -8.49
C ALA A 82 -11.60 2.34 -8.04
N VAL A 83 -11.32 2.52 -6.74
CA VAL A 83 -9.96 2.51 -6.19
C VAL A 83 -9.41 1.11 -5.87
N THR A 84 -10.18 0.04 -6.06
CA THR A 84 -9.74 -1.34 -5.77
C THR A 84 -8.80 -1.89 -6.85
N GLY A 85 -8.42 -3.18 -6.74
CA GLY A 85 -7.45 -3.78 -7.67
C GLY A 85 -6.01 -3.32 -7.42
N VAL A 86 -5.75 -2.71 -6.27
CA VAL A 86 -4.43 -2.34 -5.77
C VAL A 86 -4.02 -3.30 -4.65
N THR A 87 -2.74 -3.60 -4.58
CA THR A 87 -2.18 -4.40 -3.48
C THR A 87 -0.96 -3.70 -2.90
N ALA A 88 -0.76 -3.87 -1.60
CA ALA A 88 0.46 -3.47 -0.91
C ALA A 88 0.99 -4.66 -0.10
N LYS A 89 2.24 -5.04 -0.33
CA LYS A 89 2.86 -6.19 0.32
C LYS A 89 4.23 -5.82 0.89
N MET A 90 4.52 -6.32 2.07
CA MET A 90 5.87 -6.32 2.64
C MET A 90 6.74 -7.33 1.87
N ARG A 91 8.06 -7.20 1.92
CA ARG A 91 9.00 -8.21 1.42
C ARG A 91 8.78 -9.59 2.08
N SER A 92 8.32 -9.61 3.31
CA SER A 92 7.91 -10.83 4.02
C SER A 92 6.67 -11.51 3.45
N GLY A 93 5.99 -10.90 2.45
CA GLY A 93 4.70 -11.35 1.93
C GLY A 93 3.49 -10.82 2.71
N ALA A 94 3.70 -10.19 3.87
CA ALA A 94 2.60 -9.67 4.68
C ALA A 94 1.80 -8.61 3.92
N ASN A 95 0.46 -8.77 3.89
CA ASN A 95 -0.45 -7.85 3.22
C ASN A 95 -0.62 -6.56 4.03
N ARG A 96 -0.50 -5.41 3.37
CA ARG A 96 -0.65 -4.07 3.93
C ARG A 96 -1.71 -3.23 3.20
N THR A 97 -2.49 -3.84 2.31
CA THR A 97 -3.47 -3.15 1.46
C THR A 97 -4.50 -2.36 2.27
N SER A 98 -5.06 -2.95 3.32
CA SER A 98 -6.05 -2.28 4.20
C SER A 98 -5.48 -1.10 5.00
N ALA A 99 -4.17 -1.07 5.20
CA ALA A 99 -3.48 -0.01 5.92
C ALA A 99 -3.03 1.16 5.04
N MET A 100 -3.39 1.15 3.75
CA MET A 100 -3.08 2.26 2.85
C MET A 100 -3.86 3.51 3.19
N THR A 101 -3.21 4.66 3.03
CA THR A 101 -3.84 5.96 2.90
C THR A 101 -4.00 6.25 1.41
N VAL A 102 -5.17 6.75 1.02
CA VAL A 102 -5.50 7.10 -0.37
C VAL A 102 -5.76 8.58 -0.45
N LYS A 103 -5.07 9.27 -1.33
CA LYS A 103 -5.33 10.67 -1.65
C LYS A 103 -5.96 10.74 -3.04
N ILE A 104 -7.08 11.45 -3.17
CA ILE A 104 -7.83 11.60 -4.42
C ILE A 104 -7.89 13.08 -4.76
N LYS A 105 -7.53 13.43 -5.99
CA LYS A 105 -7.69 14.76 -6.56
C LYS A 105 -8.66 14.66 -7.74
N ALA A 106 -9.82 15.29 -7.62
CA ALA A 106 -10.85 15.30 -8.66
C ALA A 106 -10.47 16.22 -9.84
N PRO A 107 -11.09 16.06 -11.01
CA PRO A 107 -10.91 16.99 -12.13
C PRO A 107 -11.25 18.43 -11.71
N GLY A 108 -10.34 19.39 -12.02
CA GLY A 108 -10.46 20.80 -11.63
C GLY A 108 -10.15 21.13 -10.17
N ALA A 109 -9.95 20.15 -9.29
CA ALA A 109 -9.58 20.44 -7.90
C ALA A 109 -8.12 20.93 -7.82
N SER A 110 -7.85 21.87 -6.89
CA SER A 110 -6.49 22.36 -6.61
C SER A 110 -5.70 21.41 -5.70
N ALA A 111 -6.35 20.70 -4.80
CA ALA A 111 -5.73 19.89 -3.76
C ALA A 111 -6.22 18.42 -3.72
N TYR A 112 -5.44 17.57 -3.07
CA TYR A 112 -5.81 16.19 -2.77
C TYR A 112 -6.63 16.12 -1.48
N THR A 113 -7.69 15.33 -1.48
CA THR A 113 -8.41 14.91 -0.26
C THR A 113 -7.90 13.55 0.19
N THR A 114 -7.71 13.39 1.51
CA THR A 114 -7.10 12.18 2.10
C THR A 114 -8.17 11.27 2.71
N TYR A 115 -8.09 9.99 2.42
CA TYR A 115 -8.99 8.95 2.89
C TYR A 115 -8.21 7.75 3.45
N THR A 116 -8.80 7.01 4.39
CA THR A 116 -8.38 5.62 4.64
C THR A 116 -8.76 4.77 3.44
N TYR A 117 -8.08 3.64 3.23
CA TYR A 117 -8.41 2.74 2.12
C TYR A 117 -9.88 2.27 2.17
N ALA A 118 -10.43 2.02 3.36
CA ALA A 118 -11.83 1.65 3.54
C ALA A 118 -12.79 2.74 3.06
N LYS A 119 -12.57 4.00 3.47
CA LYS A 119 -13.37 5.15 3.02
C LYS A 119 -13.21 5.42 1.54
N ALA A 120 -12.00 5.28 1.00
CA ALA A 120 -11.75 5.50 -0.42
C ALA A 120 -12.49 4.50 -1.31
N LYS A 121 -12.75 3.27 -0.87
CA LYS A 121 -13.58 2.30 -1.62
C LYS A 121 -15.01 2.79 -1.83
N ALA A 122 -15.56 3.53 -0.89
CA ALA A 122 -16.90 4.11 -0.99
C ALA A 122 -16.93 5.47 -1.74
N TYR A 123 -15.78 5.97 -2.17
CA TYR A 123 -15.72 7.24 -2.91
C TYR A 123 -16.44 7.13 -4.25
N LYS A 124 -17.36 8.07 -4.52
CA LYS A 124 -18.12 8.15 -5.77
C LYS A 124 -17.41 9.06 -6.75
N PHE A 125 -17.00 8.53 -7.88
CA PHE A 125 -16.41 9.26 -8.99
C PHE A 125 -17.54 9.84 -9.87
N SER A 126 -18.16 10.94 -9.42
CA SER A 126 -19.40 11.49 -10.01
C SER A 126 -19.17 12.41 -11.21
N LYS A 127 -17.98 12.98 -11.36
CA LYS A 127 -17.66 13.88 -12.48
C LYS A 127 -16.83 13.16 -13.53
N PRO A 128 -17.14 13.27 -14.83
CA PRO A 128 -16.26 12.82 -15.89
C PRO A 128 -14.91 13.55 -15.85
N GLY A 129 -13.83 12.87 -16.28
CA GLY A 129 -12.50 13.44 -16.35
C GLY A 129 -11.45 12.60 -15.64
N GLN A 130 -10.24 13.15 -15.50
CA GLN A 130 -9.10 12.45 -14.90
C GLN A 130 -8.98 12.77 -13.41
N TYR A 131 -9.01 11.74 -12.60
CA TYR A 131 -8.72 11.79 -11.17
C TYR A 131 -7.29 11.32 -10.93
N ALA A 132 -6.50 12.11 -10.21
CA ALA A 132 -5.20 11.67 -9.72
C ALA A 132 -5.40 10.95 -8.38
N VAL A 133 -4.98 9.70 -8.30
CA VAL A 133 -5.08 8.88 -7.08
C VAL A 133 -3.70 8.48 -6.61
N GLN A 134 -3.41 8.74 -5.35
CA GLN A 134 -2.14 8.40 -4.72
C GLN A 134 -2.38 7.45 -3.55
N TYR A 135 -1.79 6.27 -3.61
CA TYR A 135 -1.74 5.30 -2.52
C TYR A 135 -0.44 5.46 -1.76
N SER A 136 -0.49 5.41 -0.43
CA SER A 136 0.71 5.38 0.40
C SER A 136 0.53 4.43 1.59
N VAL A 137 1.62 3.77 2.00
CA VAL A 137 1.63 2.86 3.14
C VAL A 137 3.04 2.77 3.73
N LYS A 138 3.12 2.58 5.05
CA LYS A 138 4.39 2.38 5.76
C LYS A 138 4.57 0.91 6.13
N ASN A 139 5.82 0.49 6.29
CA ASN A 139 6.13 -0.79 6.94
C ASN A 139 5.75 -0.75 8.44
N THR A 140 5.84 -1.90 9.10
CA THR A 140 5.45 -2.06 10.53
C THR A 140 6.61 -1.92 11.51
N ASN A 141 7.84 -1.88 11.02
CA ASN A 141 9.03 -1.88 11.87
C ASN A 141 9.85 -0.60 11.68
N LYS A 142 10.50 -0.14 12.72
CA LYS A 142 11.44 0.99 12.63
C LYS A 142 12.70 0.61 11.82
N PRO A 143 13.26 1.53 11.01
CA PRO A 143 12.68 2.82 10.63
C PRO A 143 11.43 2.63 9.76
N TYR A 144 10.37 3.41 10.06
CA TYR A 144 9.11 3.33 9.32
C TYR A 144 9.27 3.91 7.91
N ARG A 145 9.57 3.06 6.94
CA ARG A 145 9.71 3.44 5.53
C ARG A 145 8.36 3.39 4.82
N ALA A 146 8.06 4.45 4.07
CA ALA A 146 6.83 4.58 3.29
C ALA A 146 7.08 4.23 1.82
N ALA A 147 6.08 3.61 1.20
CA ALA A 147 5.95 3.54 -0.26
C ALA A 147 4.78 4.39 -0.72
N THR A 148 4.90 4.94 -1.91
CA THR A 148 3.86 5.72 -2.56
C THR A 148 3.74 5.31 -4.02
N LYS A 149 2.50 5.18 -4.53
CA LYS A 149 2.19 4.92 -5.93
C LYS A 149 1.08 5.86 -6.39
N LYS A 150 1.31 6.57 -7.49
CA LYS A 150 0.31 7.42 -8.15
C LYS A 150 -0.24 6.67 -9.36
N ILE A 151 -1.54 6.82 -9.60
CA ILE A 151 -2.25 6.36 -10.80
C ILE A 151 -3.26 7.41 -11.24
N THR A 152 -3.72 7.28 -12.46
CA THR A 152 -4.86 8.03 -13.01
C THR A 152 -6.07 7.11 -13.12
N ILE A 153 -7.22 7.57 -12.62
CA ILE A 153 -8.53 6.97 -12.91
C ILE A 153 -9.26 7.92 -13.85
N THR A 154 -9.46 7.48 -15.09
CA THR A 154 -10.25 8.21 -16.08
C THR A 154 -11.71 7.83 -15.92
N VAL A 155 -12.55 8.80 -15.63
CA VAL A 155 -13.99 8.62 -15.47
C VAL A 155 -14.69 9.10 -16.73
N THR A 156 -15.41 8.18 -17.40
CA THR A 156 -16.21 8.48 -18.58
C THR A 156 -17.67 8.72 -18.18
N GLY A 157 -18.29 9.77 -18.71
CA GLY A 157 -19.71 10.02 -18.54
C GLY A 157 -20.57 9.06 -19.37
N ASN A 158 -21.84 8.89 -19.00
CA ASN A 158 -22.85 8.47 -19.95
C ASN A 158 -23.19 9.69 -20.82
N VAL A 159 -22.55 9.81 -21.95
CA VAL A 159 -22.93 10.85 -22.93
C VAL A 159 -24.15 10.32 -23.68
N ASN A 160 -25.33 10.54 -23.13
CA ASN A 160 -26.47 10.67 -24.03
C ASN A 160 -26.26 11.99 -24.75
N ALA A 161 -26.01 11.95 -26.05
CA ALA A 161 -26.06 13.14 -26.88
C ALA A 161 -27.47 13.75 -26.70
N GLN A 162 -27.54 14.89 -26.07
CA GLN A 162 -28.75 15.68 -26.04
C GLN A 162 -28.71 16.60 -27.26
N ILE A 163 -29.58 16.35 -28.20
CA ILE A 163 -29.89 17.31 -29.27
C ILE A 163 -30.80 18.34 -28.61
N ASN A 164 -30.26 19.51 -28.26
CA ASN A 164 -31.08 20.65 -27.88
C ASN A 164 -31.66 21.24 -29.19
N THR A 165 -32.87 20.83 -29.55
CA THR A 165 -33.69 21.55 -30.52
C THR A 165 -34.33 22.74 -29.75
N SER A 166 -33.76 23.94 -29.87
CA SER A 166 -34.52 25.15 -29.56
C SER A 166 -35.61 25.29 -30.62
N ALA A 167 -36.87 25.39 -30.21
CA ALA A 167 -37.95 25.74 -31.13
C ALA A 167 -37.70 27.16 -31.63
N GLU A 168 -37.32 27.30 -32.89
CA GLU A 168 -37.20 28.58 -33.53
C GLU A 168 -38.58 28.98 -34.05
N THR A 169 -39.14 30.09 -33.53
CA THR A 169 -40.42 30.61 -33.98
C THR A 169 -40.13 31.49 -35.18
N VAL A 170 -40.39 30.96 -36.39
CA VAL A 170 -40.35 31.74 -37.63
C VAL A 170 -41.63 32.58 -37.70
N LYS A 171 -41.52 33.90 -37.59
CA LYS A 171 -42.63 34.82 -37.84
C LYS A 171 -42.77 35.02 -39.36
N VAL A 172 -43.83 34.46 -39.93
CA VAL A 172 -44.18 34.70 -41.36
C VAL A 172 -44.88 36.03 -41.46
N PRO A 173 -44.42 36.98 -42.32
CA PRO A 173 -45.14 38.21 -42.58
C PRO A 173 -46.52 37.91 -43.16
N ALA A 174 -47.56 38.67 -42.77
CA ALA A 174 -48.93 38.46 -43.16
C ALA A 174 -49.21 38.59 -44.69
N ALA A 175 -48.19 38.95 -45.49
CA ALA A 175 -48.32 39.12 -46.96
C ALA A 175 -47.45 38.11 -47.74
N SER A 176 -46.89 37.05 -47.14
CA SER A 176 -46.20 36.02 -47.93
C SER A 176 -47.17 34.94 -48.40
N THR A 177 -47.18 34.65 -49.71
CA THR A 177 -47.89 33.50 -50.25
C THR A 177 -47.16 32.21 -49.75
N ASP A 178 -47.95 31.17 -49.52
CA ASP A 178 -47.48 29.90 -48.95
C ASP A 178 -46.26 29.27 -49.65
N GLN A 179 -45.98 29.61 -50.88
CA GLN A 179 -44.89 29.07 -51.71
C GLN A 179 -43.52 29.59 -51.28
N ALA A 180 -43.42 30.81 -50.75
CA ALA A 180 -42.17 31.43 -50.35
C ALA A 180 -41.64 30.91 -48.96
N VAL A 181 -42.48 30.19 -48.21
CA VAL A 181 -42.15 29.64 -46.89
C VAL A 181 -41.54 28.24 -46.98
N ILE A 182 -41.82 27.52 -48.11
CA ILE A 182 -41.31 26.14 -48.28
C ILE A 182 -39.87 26.13 -48.83
N ASP A 183 -39.44 27.19 -49.49
CA ASP A 183 -38.14 27.30 -50.16
C ASP A 183 -37.10 28.08 -49.29
N ALA A 184 -37.41 28.43 -48.01
CA ALA A 184 -36.53 29.05 -47.02
C ALA A 184 -36.18 28.05 -45.96
#